data_1c194dfc324709db15e7b774a2e0e8d6
#
_entry.id   1c194dfc324709db15e7b774a2e0e8d6
#
_cell.length_a   1.000
_cell.length_b   1.000
_cell.length_c   1.000
_cell.angle_alpha   90.00
_cell.angle_beta   90.00
_cell.angle_gamma   90.00
#
_symmetry.space_group_name_H-M   'P 1'
#
loop_
_entity.id
_entity.type
_entity.pdbx_description
1 polymer ?
#
loop_
_entity_poly.entity_id
_entity_poly.type
_entity_poly.pdbx_seq_one_letter_code
_entity_poly.pdbx_strand_id
1 'polypeptide(L)'
;MKQKAAEKINRIRDSIYYNNPDRVPVQDLFFWDDFIENWKSYFNLSQDTDIFRYYDYDLALASSNIDPHVDNVKIIEKNEHYVVYEGGFGSVLKLDFKQPVPLFLKYAAGNVKELKDFIFDDPSDSKRYNLPFAIPDCYNMQEPFNKQIENYKDDFCIFGNICEARETVWRVMGIENELMALMDSPNEIRCFAEAAADFNIELGRNQLENENVNGIIIYGDVAYKNGLLMSPWLWKEIYYPPLKRIVRTLKKYGKPLVYHTDGNYLGIIEDLIDIGIDATHPNEAKAGIDVVKLREKYGKKIAYFCNIDVANALAESKEQIKNELCYKLKAASGGGFLPGGDDISSDVLPENYDYYIELLKELR
;
A
#
# COMPACT_ATOMS: atom_id res chain seq x y z
N MET A 1 -19.74 -6.30 -15.66
CA MET A 1 -19.15 -5.00 -15.26
C MET A 1 -20.09 -3.90 -15.67
N LYS A 2 -20.51 -3.04 -14.75
CA LYS A 2 -21.36 -1.88 -15.08
C LYS A 2 -20.52 -0.82 -15.80
N GLN A 3 -21.17 0.04 -16.59
CA GLN A 3 -20.51 1.12 -17.34
C GLN A 3 -19.63 1.99 -16.43
N LYS A 4 -20.10 2.30 -15.22
CA LYS A 4 -19.41 3.13 -14.23
C LYS A 4 -18.03 2.55 -13.85
N ALA A 5 -17.92 1.25 -13.54
CA ALA A 5 -16.66 0.61 -13.22
C ALA A 5 -15.70 0.61 -14.42
N ALA A 6 -16.20 0.38 -15.64
CA ALA A 6 -15.38 0.41 -16.85
C ALA A 6 -14.76 1.80 -17.11
N GLU A 7 -15.51 2.89 -16.89
CA GLU A 7 -15.00 4.25 -16.99
C GLU A 7 -13.86 4.51 -15.96
N LYS A 8 -14.05 4.08 -14.71
CA LYS A 8 -13.04 4.22 -13.65
C LYS A 8 -11.78 3.41 -13.92
N ILE A 9 -11.94 2.16 -14.38
CA ILE A 9 -10.82 1.31 -14.77
C ILE A 9 -9.99 1.97 -15.88
N ASN A 10 -10.65 2.49 -16.92
CA ASN A 10 -9.98 3.19 -17.98
C ASN A 10 -9.26 4.44 -17.48
N ARG A 11 -9.92 5.24 -16.63
CA ARG A 11 -9.35 6.47 -16.05
C ARG A 11 -8.08 6.20 -15.22
N ILE A 12 -8.12 5.22 -14.32
CA ILE A 12 -6.95 4.81 -13.53
C ILE A 12 -5.82 4.33 -14.44
N ARG A 13 -6.12 3.44 -15.38
CA ARG A 13 -5.13 2.93 -16.34
C ARG A 13 -4.54 4.04 -17.21
N ASP A 14 -5.39 4.90 -17.77
CA ASP A 14 -4.96 6.00 -18.64
C ASP A 14 -4.17 7.05 -17.86
N SER A 15 -4.48 7.28 -16.57
CA SER A 15 -3.66 8.10 -15.69
C SER A 15 -2.28 7.49 -15.47
N ILE A 16 -2.18 6.21 -15.16
CA ILE A 16 -0.89 5.54 -14.91
C ILE A 16 -0.02 5.54 -16.17
N TYR A 17 -0.63 5.28 -17.35
CA TYR A 17 0.11 5.14 -18.61
C TYR A 17 0.18 6.41 -19.46
N TYR A 18 -0.22 7.57 -18.91
CA TYR A 18 -0.16 8.86 -19.60
C TYR A 18 -0.96 8.92 -20.91
N ASN A 19 -2.11 8.27 -20.94
CA ASN A 19 -3.00 8.18 -22.10
C ASN A 19 -4.10 9.24 -22.12
N ASN A 20 -3.87 10.41 -21.50
CA ASN A 20 -4.82 11.52 -21.40
C ASN A 20 -6.17 11.04 -20.82
N PRO A 21 -6.25 10.73 -19.52
CA PRO A 21 -7.50 10.34 -18.87
C PRO A 21 -8.57 11.41 -19.08
N ASP A 22 -9.84 11.01 -19.06
CA ASP A 22 -10.99 11.93 -19.18
C ASP A 22 -11.01 13.01 -18.09
N ARG A 23 -10.46 12.71 -16.92
CA ARG A 23 -10.24 13.61 -15.78
C ARG A 23 -9.20 13.05 -14.82
N VAL A 24 -8.73 13.87 -13.90
CA VAL A 24 -7.88 13.40 -12.79
C VAL A 24 -8.71 12.49 -11.88
N PRO A 25 -8.19 11.29 -11.52
CA PRO A 25 -8.88 10.37 -10.62
C PRO A 25 -9.08 10.96 -9.21
N VAL A 26 -10.12 10.51 -8.54
CA VAL A 26 -10.33 10.72 -7.10
C VAL A 26 -10.03 9.41 -6.39
N GLN A 27 -9.07 9.42 -5.50
CA GLN A 27 -8.68 8.26 -4.72
C GLN A 27 -7.92 8.65 -3.45
N ASP A 28 -8.18 7.95 -2.38
CA ASP A 28 -7.35 7.79 -1.19
C ASP A 28 -7.54 6.34 -0.73
N LEU A 29 -6.49 5.69 -0.30
CA LEU A 29 -6.53 4.25 -0.03
C LEU A 29 -6.53 3.92 1.45
N PHE A 30 -5.94 4.79 2.30
CA PHE A 30 -5.74 4.50 3.70
C PHE A 30 -6.39 5.55 4.58
N PHE A 31 -7.37 5.09 5.37
CA PHE A 31 -8.07 5.87 6.37
C PHE A 31 -7.95 5.19 7.72
N TRP A 32 -7.62 5.95 8.74
CA TRP A 32 -7.66 5.47 10.10
C TRP A 32 -9.09 5.44 10.63
N ASP A 33 -9.38 4.48 11.51
CA ASP A 33 -10.73 4.29 12.04
C ASP A 33 -11.25 5.54 12.76
N ASP A 34 -10.38 6.26 13.48
CA ASP A 34 -10.72 7.50 14.19
C ASP A 34 -11.15 8.63 13.24
N PHE A 35 -10.53 8.73 12.06
CA PHE A 35 -11.00 9.67 11.03
C PHE A 35 -12.39 9.26 10.51
N ILE A 36 -12.59 7.99 10.20
CA ILE A 36 -13.87 7.48 9.67
C ILE A 36 -15.01 7.72 10.68
N GLU A 37 -14.76 7.48 11.96
CA GLU A 37 -15.73 7.72 13.04
C GLU A 37 -16.07 9.21 13.15
N ASN A 38 -15.04 10.09 13.16
CA ASN A 38 -15.22 11.54 13.20
C ASN A 38 -15.97 12.05 11.98
N TRP A 39 -15.63 11.56 10.78
CA TRP A 39 -16.27 11.92 9.52
C TRP A 39 -17.75 11.54 9.52
N LYS A 40 -18.10 10.30 9.91
CA LYS A 40 -19.50 9.86 10.03
C LYS A 40 -20.28 10.70 11.02
N SER A 41 -19.67 10.99 12.17
CA SER A 41 -20.29 11.81 13.21
C SER A 41 -20.54 13.24 12.73
N TYR A 42 -19.56 13.87 12.09
CA TYR A 42 -19.62 15.25 11.60
C TYR A 42 -20.76 15.45 10.58
N PHE A 43 -20.87 14.53 9.62
CA PHE A 43 -21.90 14.58 8.57
C PHE A 43 -23.21 13.88 8.96
N ASN A 44 -23.34 13.39 10.20
CA ASN A 44 -24.51 12.64 10.70
C ASN A 44 -24.86 11.45 9.78
N LEU A 45 -23.86 10.67 9.38
CA LEU A 45 -23.99 9.53 8.48
C LEU A 45 -24.28 8.23 9.25
N SER A 46 -24.88 7.26 8.56
CA SER A 46 -25.07 5.90 9.06
C SER A 46 -23.70 5.20 9.26
N GLN A 47 -23.62 4.29 10.22
CA GLN A 47 -22.42 3.47 10.45
C GLN A 47 -22.02 2.63 9.22
N ASP A 48 -22.99 2.25 8.39
CA ASP A 48 -22.79 1.47 7.16
C ASP A 48 -22.35 2.35 5.97
N THR A 49 -22.21 3.68 6.15
CA THR A 49 -21.80 4.56 5.05
C THR A 49 -20.36 4.27 4.65
N ASP A 50 -20.18 3.91 3.39
CA ASP A 50 -18.89 3.66 2.76
C ASP A 50 -18.33 4.96 2.17
N ILE A 51 -17.17 5.41 2.66
CA ILE A 51 -16.52 6.65 2.24
C ILE A 51 -16.14 6.63 0.75
N PHE A 52 -15.73 5.47 0.21
CA PHE A 52 -15.39 5.33 -1.21
C PHE A 52 -16.60 5.58 -2.11
N ARG A 53 -17.77 5.10 -1.73
CA ARG A 53 -19.03 5.34 -2.46
C ARG A 53 -19.54 6.76 -2.24
N TYR A 54 -19.41 7.29 -1.02
CA TYR A 54 -19.85 8.65 -0.69
C TYR A 54 -19.16 9.70 -1.56
N TYR A 55 -17.84 9.61 -1.69
CA TYR A 55 -17.06 10.53 -2.51
C TYR A 55 -16.90 10.10 -3.97
N ASP A 56 -17.49 8.99 -4.37
CA ASP A 56 -17.41 8.43 -5.73
C ASP A 56 -15.94 8.21 -6.19
N TYR A 57 -15.16 7.54 -5.40
CA TYR A 57 -13.77 7.21 -5.71
C TYR A 57 -13.64 6.36 -6.96
N ASP A 58 -12.49 6.49 -7.63
CA ASP A 58 -12.18 5.73 -8.84
C ASP A 58 -11.51 4.39 -8.54
N LEU A 59 -10.86 4.25 -7.38
CA LEU A 59 -10.06 3.09 -6.98
C LEU A 59 -10.49 2.56 -5.62
N ALA A 60 -10.47 1.24 -5.45
CA ALA A 60 -10.58 0.55 -4.18
C ALA A 60 -9.54 -0.57 -4.08
N LEU A 61 -9.17 -0.96 -2.86
CA LEU A 61 -8.33 -2.12 -2.59
C LEU A 61 -9.19 -3.33 -2.24
N ALA A 62 -8.78 -4.50 -2.74
CA ALA A 62 -9.22 -5.78 -2.24
C ALA A 62 -7.99 -6.58 -1.79
N SER A 63 -7.95 -6.92 -0.51
CA SER A 63 -6.81 -7.62 0.09
C SER A 63 -7.13 -9.09 0.30
N SER A 64 -6.27 -9.98 -0.21
CA SER A 64 -6.25 -11.38 0.22
C SER A 64 -5.41 -11.53 1.49
N ASN A 65 -5.47 -12.69 2.15
CA ASN A 65 -4.52 -12.99 3.20
C ASN A 65 -3.12 -13.20 2.59
N ILE A 66 -2.27 -12.18 2.67
CA ILE A 66 -0.90 -12.17 2.13
C ILE A 66 0.15 -12.67 3.13
N ASP A 67 -0.26 -13.04 4.33
CA ASP A 67 0.65 -13.49 5.37
C ASP A 67 1.31 -14.83 4.99
N PRO A 68 2.57 -15.07 5.38
CA PRO A 68 3.22 -16.36 5.19
C PRO A 68 2.42 -17.54 5.71
N HIS A 69 1.77 -17.39 6.89
CA HIS A 69 0.91 -18.41 7.48
C HIS A 69 -0.56 -18.05 7.31
N VAL A 70 -1.34 -18.96 6.75
CA VAL A 70 -2.75 -18.72 6.40
C VAL A 70 -3.67 -18.62 7.62
N ASP A 71 -3.39 -19.36 8.67
CA ASP A 71 -4.09 -19.29 9.96
C ASP A 71 -3.41 -18.20 10.81
N ASN A 72 -3.69 -16.95 10.47
CA ASN A 72 -2.83 -15.80 10.78
C ASN A 72 -3.07 -15.13 12.13
N VAL A 73 -4.07 -15.51 12.90
CA VAL A 73 -4.31 -14.89 14.22
C VAL A 73 -4.49 -15.93 15.31
N LYS A 74 -3.56 -15.90 16.26
CA LYS A 74 -3.65 -16.65 17.50
C LYS A 74 -3.61 -15.72 18.69
N ILE A 75 -4.77 -15.52 19.33
CA ILE A 75 -4.86 -14.65 20.52
C ILE A 75 -4.11 -15.33 21.68
N ILE A 76 -3.16 -14.60 22.27
CA ILE A 76 -2.38 -15.02 23.44
C ILE A 76 -3.00 -14.41 24.71
N GLU A 77 -3.35 -13.11 24.66
CA GLU A 77 -3.95 -12.37 25.77
C GLU A 77 -4.89 -11.31 25.22
N LYS A 78 -6.02 -11.06 25.88
CA LYS A 78 -6.94 -9.97 25.54
C LYS A 78 -7.64 -9.45 26.78
N ASN A 79 -7.76 -8.13 26.88
CA ASN A 79 -8.55 -7.42 27.89
C ASN A 79 -9.26 -6.21 27.28
N GLU A 80 -9.81 -5.31 28.08
CA GLU A 80 -10.54 -4.12 27.63
C GLU A 80 -9.65 -3.01 27.03
N HIS A 81 -8.31 -3.11 27.14
CA HIS A 81 -7.38 -2.08 26.72
C HIS A 81 -6.51 -2.52 25.53
N TYR A 82 -6.17 -3.81 25.45
CA TYR A 82 -5.27 -4.31 24.40
C TYR A 82 -5.52 -5.78 24.06
N VAL A 83 -4.95 -6.21 22.96
CA VAL A 83 -4.81 -7.59 22.56
C VAL A 83 -3.34 -7.92 22.27
N VAL A 84 -2.86 -9.08 22.73
CA VAL A 84 -1.59 -9.69 22.34
C VAL A 84 -1.91 -10.91 21.47
N TYR A 85 -1.34 -10.95 20.29
CA TYR A 85 -1.60 -12.02 19.34
C TYR A 85 -0.36 -12.37 18.51
N GLU A 86 -0.29 -13.59 18.04
CA GLU A 86 0.66 -14.02 17.02
C GLU A 86 -0.01 -13.83 15.66
N GLY A 87 0.60 -13.02 14.79
CA GLY A 87 0.12 -12.77 13.43
C GLY A 87 0.69 -13.76 12.43
N GLY A 88 0.23 -13.69 11.18
CA GLY A 88 0.61 -14.66 10.15
C GLY A 88 2.06 -14.56 9.65
N PHE A 89 2.82 -13.54 10.07
CA PHE A 89 4.27 -13.50 9.91
C PHE A 89 5.01 -14.25 11.04
N GLY A 90 4.28 -14.87 11.98
CA GLY A 90 4.83 -15.57 13.14
C GLY A 90 5.36 -14.63 14.23
N SER A 91 5.18 -13.33 14.07
CA SER A 91 5.56 -12.33 15.08
C SER A 91 4.47 -12.17 16.12
N VAL A 92 4.85 -11.92 17.36
CA VAL A 92 3.93 -11.61 18.48
C VAL A 92 3.80 -10.10 18.59
N LEU A 93 2.58 -9.61 18.49
CA LEU A 93 2.26 -8.19 18.51
C LEU A 93 1.33 -7.86 19.68
N LYS A 94 1.46 -6.64 20.22
CA LYS A 94 0.53 -6.05 21.16
C LYS A 94 -0.13 -4.83 20.50
N LEU A 95 -1.43 -4.88 20.30
CA LEU A 95 -2.23 -3.74 19.88
C LEU A 95 -2.97 -3.16 21.09
N ASP A 96 -2.64 -1.93 21.45
CA ASP A 96 -3.44 -1.12 22.36
C ASP A 96 -4.59 -0.48 21.56
N PHE A 97 -5.83 -0.61 22.05
CA PHE A 97 -7.00 -0.12 21.28
C PHE A 97 -7.08 1.41 21.16
N LYS A 98 -6.21 2.13 21.86
CA LYS A 98 -6.04 3.59 21.70
C LYS A 98 -4.85 3.97 20.80
N GLN A 99 -4.09 2.99 20.34
CA GLN A 99 -2.90 3.18 19.49
C GLN A 99 -3.12 2.42 18.18
N PRO A 100 -3.07 3.06 17.02
CA PRO A 100 -3.37 2.39 15.75
C PRO A 100 -2.26 1.45 15.28
N VAL A 101 -1.04 1.62 15.79
CA VAL A 101 0.13 0.83 15.38
C VAL A 101 0.50 -0.17 16.48
N PRO A 102 0.55 -1.49 16.17
CA PRO A 102 0.90 -2.49 17.16
C PRO A 102 2.40 -2.45 17.50
N LEU A 103 2.71 -2.79 18.75
CA LEU A 103 4.07 -2.99 19.21
C LEU A 103 4.50 -4.44 18.96
N PHE A 104 5.61 -4.64 18.25
CA PHE A 104 6.21 -5.96 18.09
C PHE A 104 6.89 -6.36 19.41
N LEU A 105 6.40 -7.43 20.04
CA LEU A 105 6.96 -7.99 21.27
C LEU A 105 8.01 -9.06 20.98
N LYS A 106 7.82 -9.81 19.90
CA LYS A 106 8.72 -10.88 19.46
C LYS A 106 8.58 -11.08 17.96
N TYR A 107 9.67 -11.26 17.27
CA TYR A 107 9.69 -11.69 15.87
C TYR A 107 9.75 -13.21 15.75
N ALA A 108 9.32 -13.74 14.62
CA ALA A 108 9.35 -15.19 14.34
C ALA A 108 10.79 -15.71 14.28
N ALA A 109 11.71 -14.93 13.75
CA ALA A 109 13.13 -15.25 13.69
C ALA A 109 13.97 -14.09 14.28
N GLY A 110 14.75 -14.37 15.32
CA GLY A 110 15.71 -13.41 15.90
C GLY A 110 17.09 -13.43 15.24
N ASN A 111 17.35 -14.40 14.36
CA ASN A 111 18.63 -14.56 13.67
C ASN A 111 18.48 -15.40 12.39
N VAL A 112 19.51 -15.45 11.57
CA VAL A 112 19.50 -16.15 10.27
C VAL A 112 19.35 -17.68 10.37
N LYS A 113 19.65 -18.30 11.51
CA LYS A 113 19.43 -19.74 11.69
C LYS A 113 17.93 -20.04 11.81
N GLU A 114 17.22 -19.26 12.64
CA GLU A 114 15.77 -19.34 12.78
C GLU A 114 15.06 -18.96 11.48
N LEU A 115 15.60 -18.00 10.73
CA LEU A 115 15.08 -17.61 9.42
C LEU A 115 15.13 -18.77 8.41
N LYS A 116 16.17 -19.62 8.47
CA LYS A 116 16.26 -20.83 7.59
C LYS A 116 15.20 -21.86 7.87
N ASP A 117 14.70 -21.92 9.10
CA ASP A 117 13.66 -22.88 9.52
C ASP A 117 12.23 -22.35 9.26
N PHE A 118 12.09 -21.11 8.79
CA PHE A 118 10.82 -20.49 8.48
C PHE A 118 10.21 -21.11 7.22
N ILE A 119 8.95 -21.54 7.32
CA ILE A 119 8.22 -22.20 6.24
C ILE A 119 7.04 -21.32 5.81
N PHE A 120 6.88 -21.12 4.52
CA PHE A 120 5.71 -20.48 3.94
C PHE A 120 4.62 -21.53 3.72
N ASP A 121 3.37 -21.20 4.11
CA ASP A 121 2.21 -22.00 3.73
C ASP A 121 1.94 -21.87 2.22
N ASP A 122 1.07 -22.74 1.69
CA ASP A 122 0.72 -22.70 0.28
C ASP A 122 0.08 -21.34 -0.09
N PRO A 123 0.69 -20.57 -1.01
CA PRO A 123 0.13 -19.30 -1.47
C PRO A 123 -1.19 -19.48 -2.26
N SER A 124 -1.49 -20.70 -2.73
CA SER A 124 -2.72 -21.04 -3.44
C SER A 124 -3.82 -21.58 -2.53
N ASP A 125 -3.59 -21.66 -1.20
CA ASP A 125 -4.62 -22.14 -0.27
C ASP A 125 -5.87 -21.26 -0.40
N SER A 126 -6.98 -21.91 -0.68
CA SER A 126 -8.28 -21.25 -0.87
C SER A 126 -8.76 -20.43 0.33
N LYS A 127 -8.29 -20.73 1.54
CA LYS A 127 -8.55 -19.95 2.76
C LYS A 127 -8.13 -18.49 2.60
N ARG A 128 -7.03 -18.21 1.91
CA ARG A 128 -6.49 -16.86 1.68
C ARG A 128 -7.47 -15.94 0.96
N TYR A 129 -8.36 -16.52 0.18
CA TYR A 129 -9.29 -15.78 -0.69
C TYR A 129 -10.74 -15.85 -0.22
N ASN A 130 -11.09 -16.88 0.56
CA ASN A 130 -12.47 -17.21 0.89
C ASN A 130 -12.81 -17.10 2.38
N LEU A 131 -11.84 -16.92 3.27
CA LEU A 131 -12.07 -16.72 4.70
C LEU A 131 -11.71 -15.31 5.14
N PRO A 132 -12.39 -14.77 6.18
CA PRO A 132 -11.96 -13.54 6.84
C PRO A 132 -10.56 -13.70 7.43
N PHE A 133 -9.79 -12.60 7.45
CA PHE A 133 -8.44 -12.59 8.02
C PHE A 133 -8.15 -11.26 8.70
N ALA A 134 -7.17 -11.20 9.60
CA ALA A 134 -6.70 -9.96 10.18
C ALA A 134 -5.55 -9.37 9.35
N ILE A 135 -5.50 -8.05 9.24
CA ILE A 135 -4.36 -7.36 8.65
C ILE A 135 -3.17 -7.48 9.61
N PRO A 136 -1.92 -7.71 9.13
CA PRO A 136 -0.74 -7.91 9.98
C PRO A 136 -0.48 -6.81 11.02
N ASP A 137 -0.76 -5.55 10.67
CA ASP A 137 -0.52 -4.37 11.52
C ASP A 137 -1.77 -3.90 12.26
N CYS A 138 -2.85 -4.63 12.16
CA CYS A 138 -4.14 -4.26 12.72
C CYS A 138 -4.92 -5.51 13.08
N TYR A 139 -5.64 -5.49 14.20
CA TYR A 139 -6.49 -6.60 14.62
C TYR A 139 -7.84 -6.63 13.91
N ASN A 140 -8.12 -5.65 13.05
CA ASN A 140 -9.38 -5.58 12.31
C ASN A 140 -9.51 -6.75 11.33
N MET A 141 -10.62 -7.47 11.46
CA MET A 141 -10.92 -8.57 10.56
C MET A 141 -11.38 -8.05 9.20
N GLN A 142 -10.71 -8.49 8.17
CA GLN A 142 -11.08 -8.18 6.79
C GLN A 142 -12.07 -9.21 6.26
N GLU A 143 -13.00 -8.75 5.42
CA GLU A 143 -13.87 -9.63 4.65
C GLU A 143 -13.04 -10.50 3.70
N PRO A 144 -13.53 -11.71 3.33
CA PRO A 144 -12.87 -12.54 2.32
C PRO A 144 -12.60 -11.76 1.02
N PHE A 145 -11.42 -11.95 0.45
CA PHE A 145 -11.00 -11.29 -0.80
C PHE A 145 -12.05 -11.38 -1.91
N ASN A 146 -12.59 -12.59 -2.15
CA ASN A 146 -13.61 -12.77 -3.17
C ASN A 146 -14.90 -12.00 -2.87
N LYS A 147 -15.24 -11.82 -1.59
CA LYS A 147 -16.39 -11.01 -1.19
C LYS A 147 -16.14 -9.52 -1.37
N GLN A 148 -14.93 -9.04 -1.05
CA GLN A 148 -14.52 -7.65 -1.33
C GLN A 148 -14.64 -7.34 -2.82
N ILE A 149 -14.15 -8.23 -3.69
CA ILE A 149 -14.26 -8.06 -5.14
C ILE A 149 -15.73 -8.01 -5.59
N GLU A 150 -16.57 -8.95 -5.13
CA GLU A 150 -17.99 -8.95 -5.44
C GLU A 150 -18.69 -7.64 -5.04
N ASN A 151 -18.30 -7.07 -3.90
CA ASN A 151 -18.81 -5.80 -3.41
C ASN A 151 -18.38 -4.59 -4.24
N TYR A 152 -17.18 -4.65 -4.86
CA TYR A 152 -16.56 -3.49 -5.51
C TYR A 152 -16.59 -3.50 -7.05
N LYS A 153 -16.68 -4.68 -7.69
CA LYS A 153 -16.50 -4.88 -9.14
C LYS A 153 -17.41 -4.05 -10.05
N ASP A 154 -18.54 -3.60 -9.55
CA ASP A 154 -19.49 -2.79 -10.31
C ASP A 154 -19.31 -1.27 -10.12
N ASP A 155 -18.53 -0.86 -9.13
CA ASP A 155 -18.40 0.54 -8.70
C ASP A 155 -17.00 1.11 -8.85
N PHE A 156 -15.94 0.29 -8.80
CA PHE A 156 -14.55 0.75 -8.71
C PHE A 156 -13.59 0.02 -9.66
N CYS A 157 -12.47 0.67 -9.96
CA CYS A 157 -11.25 -0.02 -10.33
C CYS A 157 -10.71 -0.72 -9.07
N ILE A 158 -10.33 -1.99 -9.14
CA ILE A 158 -9.91 -2.77 -7.98
C ILE A 158 -8.45 -3.15 -8.12
N PHE A 159 -7.63 -2.80 -7.13
CA PHE A 159 -6.27 -3.30 -7.01
C PHE A 159 -6.19 -4.33 -5.88
N GLY A 160 -5.41 -5.39 -6.13
CA GLY A 160 -4.95 -6.31 -5.10
C GLY A 160 -3.64 -5.84 -4.49
N ASN A 161 -3.07 -6.64 -3.60
CA ASN A 161 -1.81 -6.32 -2.93
C ASN A 161 -0.98 -7.56 -2.62
N ILE A 162 0.33 -7.37 -2.59
CA ILE A 162 1.32 -8.36 -2.12
C ILE A 162 2.45 -7.64 -1.39
N CYS A 163 3.29 -8.40 -0.68
CA CYS A 163 4.55 -7.89 -0.18
C CYS A 163 5.67 -8.07 -1.22
N GLU A 164 6.67 -7.20 -1.19
CA GLU A 164 7.96 -7.54 -1.77
C GLU A 164 8.79 -8.41 -0.81
N ALA A 165 9.94 -8.87 -1.28
CA ALA A 165 10.79 -9.75 -0.50
C ALA A 165 11.29 -9.11 0.80
N ARG A 166 11.73 -7.83 0.78
CA ARG A 166 12.21 -7.14 1.98
C ARG A 166 11.11 -6.96 3.02
N GLU A 167 9.90 -6.61 2.57
CA GLU A 167 8.76 -6.46 3.45
C GLU A 167 8.51 -7.74 4.25
N THR A 168 8.62 -8.89 3.59
CA THR A 168 8.50 -10.19 4.26
C THR A 168 9.66 -10.44 5.22
N VAL A 169 10.91 -10.10 4.86
CA VAL A 169 12.09 -10.31 5.70
C VAL A 169 11.96 -9.56 7.03
N TRP A 170 11.69 -8.24 6.99
CA TRP A 170 11.66 -7.46 8.22
C TRP A 170 10.46 -7.79 9.11
N ARG A 171 9.32 -8.16 8.54
CA ARG A 171 8.15 -8.60 9.33
C ARG A 171 8.40 -9.90 10.07
N VAL A 172 9.24 -10.78 9.52
CA VAL A 172 9.60 -12.07 10.13
C VAL A 172 10.72 -11.91 11.17
N MET A 173 11.74 -11.05 10.93
CA MET A 173 12.90 -11.01 11.80
C MET A 173 13.19 -9.67 12.49
N GLY A 174 12.44 -8.63 12.16
CA GLY A 174 12.64 -7.27 12.68
C GLY A 174 13.70 -6.48 11.92
N ILE A 175 13.48 -5.16 11.83
CA ILE A 175 14.37 -4.25 11.07
C ILE A 175 15.80 -4.27 11.59
N GLU A 176 16.01 -4.25 12.92
CA GLU A 176 17.35 -4.25 13.50
C GLU A 176 18.11 -5.54 13.17
N ASN A 177 17.46 -6.71 13.35
CA ASN A 177 18.06 -8.01 13.03
C ASN A 177 18.32 -8.15 11.53
N GLU A 178 17.41 -7.66 10.67
CA GLU A 178 17.57 -7.59 9.22
C GLU A 178 18.84 -6.80 8.87
N LEU A 179 18.97 -5.56 9.37
CA LEU A 179 20.09 -4.68 9.03
C LEU A 179 21.44 -5.25 9.52
N MET A 180 21.48 -5.88 10.70
CA MET A 180 22.69 -6.59 11.15
C MET A 180 23.01 -7.79 10.26
N ALA A 181 21.99 -8.61 9.94
CA ALA A 181 22.18 -9.80 9.13
C ALA A 181 22.58 -9.47 7.67
N LEU A 182 22.16 -8.34 7.14
CA LEU A 182 22.62 -7.86 5.83
C LEU A 182 24.15 -7.63 5.78
N MET A 183 24.78 -7.30 6.91
CA MET A 183 26.22 -7.11 7.00
C MET A 183 26.97 -8.42 7.30
N ASP A 184 26.41 -9.25 8.19
CA ASP A 184 27.09 -10.44 8.71
C ASP A 184 26.80 -11.72 7.92
N SER A 185 25.63 -11.80 7.30
CA SER A 185 25.09 -13.00 6.64
C SER A 185 24.23 -12.66 5.41
N PRO A 186 24.73 -11.86 4.45
CA PRO A 186 23.94 -11.37 3.31
C PRO A 186 23.38 -12.50 2.41
N ASN A 187 24.10 -13.62 2.32
CA ASN A 187 23.67 -14.74 1.50
C ASN A 187 22.42 -15.43 2.07
N GLU A 188 22.31 -15.55 3.38
CA GLU A 188 21.16 -16.11 4.07
C GLU A 188 19.91 -15.23 3.87
N ILE A 189 20.08 -13.91 4.00
CA ILE A 189 19.00 -12.94 3.70
C ILE A 189 18.59 -13.05 2.23
N ARG A 190 19.53 -13.12 1.30
CA ARG A 190 19.24 -13.29 -0.13
C ARG A 190 18.45 -14.57 -0.39
N CYS A 191 18.84 -15.69 0.19
CA CYS A 191 18.11 -16.95 0.02
C CYS A 191 16.68 -16.85 0.52
N PHE A 192 16.45 -16.24 1.68
CA PHE A 192 15.10 -16.04 2.21
C PHE A 192 14.30 -15.04 1.36
N ALA A 193 14.91 -13.94 0.91
CA ALA A 193 14.27 -12.97 0.02
C ALA A 193 13.83 -13.60 -1.32
N GLU A 194 14.59 -14.53 -1.86
CA GLU A 194 14.20 -15.28 -3.06
C GLU A 194 13.00 -16.21 -2.80
N ALA A 195 12.97 -16.89 -1.65
CA ALA A 195 11.81 -17.73 -1.25
C ALA A 195 10.56 -16.86 -1.00
N ALA A 196 10.72 -15.72 -0.33
CA ALA A 196 9.64 -14.74 -0.16
C ALA A 196 9.12 -14.21 -1.51
N ALA A 197 10.00 -13.99 -2.48
CA ALA A 197 9.59 -13.59 -3.82
C ALA A 197 8.79 -14.69 -4.53
N ASP A 198 9.17 -15.95 -4.41
CA ASP A 198 8.41 -17.07 -4.99
C ASP A 198 7.00 -17.14 -4.40
N PHE A 199 6.88 -17.01 -3.09
CA PHE A 199 5.60 -16.95 -2.40
C PHE A 199 4.72 -15.78 -2.87
N ASN A 200 5.27 -14.57 -2.92
CA ASN A 200 4.54 -13.37 -3.32
C ASN A 200 4.22 -13.33 -4.82
N ILE A 201 5.05 -13.93 -5.67
CA ILE A 201 4.73 -14.12 -7.10
C ILE A 201 3.45 -14.94 -7.24
N GLU A 202 3.32 -16.04 -6.52
CA GLU A 202 2.15 -16.92 -6.63
C GLU A 202 0.89 -16.24 -6.06
N LEU A 203 1.01 -15.53 -4.93
CA LEU A 203 -0.09 -14.68 -4.42
C LEU A 203 -0.55 -13.66 -5.46
N GLY A 204 0.39 -12.94 -6.07
CA GLY A 204 0.06 -11.94 -7.08
C GLY A 204 -0.58 -12.54 -8.34
N ARG A 205 -0.13 -13.72 -8.77
CA ARG A 205 -0.72 -14.47 -9.88
C ARG A 205 -2.17 -14.82 -9.59
N ASN A 206 -2.44 -15.45 -8.44
CA ASN A 206 -3.77 -15.87 -8.04
C ASN A 206 -4.75 -14.68 -7.96
N GLN A 207 -4.29 -13.50 -7.49
CA GLN A 207 -5.10 -12.29 -7.51
C GLN A 207 -5.35 -11.77 -8.93
N LEU A 208 -4.32 -11.70 -9.78
CA LEU A 208 -4.40 -11.18 -11.15
C LEU A 208 -5.18 -12.08 -12.12
N GLU A 209 -5.32 -13.37 -11.83
CA GLU A 209 -6.18 -14.29 -12.58
C GLU A 209 -7.66 -13.96 -12.42
N ASN A 210 -8.05 -13.26 -11.35
CA ASN A 210 -9.39 -12.70 -11.25
C ASN A 210 -9.52 -11.51 -12.22
N GLU A 211 -10.46 -11.59 -13.17
CA GLU A 211 -10.67 -10.57 -14.21
C GLU A 211 -11.04 -9.19 -13.64
N ASN A 212 -11.63 -9.14 -12.44
CA ASN A 212 -12.05 -7.91 -11.77
C ASN A 212 -10.91 -7.22 -10.99
N VAL A 213 -9.77 -7.86 -10.80
CA VAL A 213 -8.56 -7.23 -10.24
C VAL A 213 -7.82 -6.53 -11.38
N ASN A 214 -7.65 -5.23 -11.28
CA ASN A 214 -7.17 -4.36 -12.37
C ASN A 214 -5.70 -3.94 -12.20
N GLY A 215 -5.06 -4.24 -11.07
CA GLY A 215 -3.65 -3.95 -10.76
C GLY A 215 -3.23 -4.53 -9.43
N ILE A 216 -1.96 -4.36 -9.07
CA ILE A 216 -1.38 -4.81 -7.79
C ILE A 216 -0.58 -3.66 -7.16
N ILE A 217 -0.75 -3.47 -5.85
CA ILE A 217 0.17 -2.71 -5.00
C ILE A 217 1.16 -3.68 -4.38
N ILE A 218 2.45 -3.39 -4.51
CA ILE A 218 3.56 -4.17 -3.96
C ILE A 218 4.11 -3.39 -2.78
N TYR A 219 3.89 -3.87 -1.55
CA TYR A 219 4.39 -3.26 -0.33
C TYR A 219 5.88 -3.57 -0.12
N GLY A 220 6.67 -2.51 0.15
CA GLY A 220 8.09 -2.67 0.32
C GLY A 220 8.74 -1.49 1.06
N ASP A 221 8.44 -1.29 2.34
CA ASP A 221 8.92 -0.17 3.15
C ASP A 221 10.44 -0.16 3.31
N VAL A 222 11.14 0.36 2.30
CA VAL A 222 12.61 0.38 2.21
C VAL A 222 13.23 1.66 2.78
N ALA A 223 12.40 2.65 3.16
CA ALA A 223 12.87 3.98 3.49
C ALA A 223 12.24 4.51 4.80
N TYR A 224 12.83 5.57 5.30
CA TYR A 224 12.31 6.42 6.36
C TYR A 224 12.34 7.88 5.87
N LYS A 225 11.90 8.83 6.71
CA LYS A 225 11.73 10.25 6.32
C LYS A 225 12.95 10.83 5.56
N ASN A 226 14.19 10.49 5.94
CA ASN A 226 15.39 11.13 5.41
C ASN A 226 16.13 10.31 4.36
N GLY A 227 15.65 9.13 3.97
CA GLY A 227 16.29 8.26 2.98
C GLY A 227 16.05 6.78 3.19
N LEU A 228 16.83 5.96 2.54
CA LEU A 228 16.73 4.50 2.65
C LEU A 228 17.21 4.00 4.03
N LEU A 229 16.65 2.89 4.49
CA LEU A 229 17.07 2.19 5.72
C LEU A 229 18.45 1.53 5.55
N MET A 230 18.86 1.28 4.31
CA MET A 230 20.16 0.71 3.95
C MET A 230 20.77 1.46 2.76
N SER A 231 22.04 1.23 2.44
CA SER A 231 22.63 1.85 1.25
C SER A 231 21.92 1.37 -0.03
N PRO A 232 21.78 2.24 -1.07
CA PRO A 232 21.23 1.84 -2.36
C PRO A 232 21.95 0.65 -2.98
N TRP A 233 23.28 0.55 -2.78
CA TRP A 233 24.08 -0.56 -3.27
C TRP A 233 23.67 -1.89 -2.61
N LEU A 234 23.49 -1.92 -1.27
CA LEU A 234 23.09 -3.12 -0.54
C LEU A 234 21.67 -3.56 -0.90
N TRP A 235 20.74 -2.61 -1.01
CA TRP A 235 19.41 -2.90 -1.50
C TRP A 235 19.45 -3.51 -2.91
N LYS A 236 20.26 -2.94 -3.81
CA LYS A 236 20.41 -3.41 -5.19
C LYS A 236 21.02 -4.80 -5.28
N GLU A 237 21.90 -5.15 -4.37
CA GLU A 237 22.51 -6.48 -4.34
C GLU A 237 21.57 -7.56 -3.80
N ILE A 238 20.76 -7.24 -2.78
CA ILE A 238 19.98 -8.23 -2.04
C ILE A 238 18.52 -8.26 -2.48
N TYR A 239 17.84 -7.10 -2.56
CA TYR A 239 16.39 -7.03 -2.74
C TYR A 239 15.94 -6.67 -4.17
N TYR A 240 16.77 -6.01 -4.96
CA TYR A 240 16.45 -5.73 -6.35
C TYR A 240 16.25 -6.99 -7.22
N PRO A 241 17.08 -8.06 -7.13
CA PRO A 241 16.86 -9.27 -7.93
C PRO A 241 15.51 -9.96 -7.67
N PRO A 242 15.10 -10.25 -6.41
CA PRO A 242 13.79 -10.82 -6.13
C PRO A 242 12.63 -9.88 -6.54
N LEU A 243 12.72 -8.56 -6.31
CA LEU A 243 11.71 -7.61 -6.77
C LEU A 243 11.58 -7.62 -8.30
N LYS A 244 12.71 -7.66 -9.01
CA LYS A 244 12.72 -7.77 -10.48
C LYS A 244 12.02 -9.04 -10.97
N ARG A 245 12.16 -10.17 -10.26
CA ARG A 245 11.43 -11.41 -10.59
C ARG A 245 9.93 -11.25 -10.39
N ILE A 246 9.50 -10.67 -9.28
CA ILE A 246 8.09 -10.35 -8.99
C ILE A 246 7.52 -9.50 -10.14
N VAL A 247 8.13 -8.35 -10.42
CA VAL A 247 7.65 -7.41 -11.43
C VAL A 247 7.60 -8.07 -12.81
N ARG A 248 8.67 -8.71 -13.27
CA ARG A 248 8.71 -9.38 -14.60
C ARG A 248 7.66 -10.47 -14.76
N THR A 249 7.35 -11.17 -13.68
CA THR A 249 6.35 -12.25 -13.73
C THR A 249 4.94 -11.67 -13.78
N LEU A 250 4.63 -10.72 -12.93
CA LEU A 250 3.29 -10.15 -12.82
C LEU A 250 2.95 -9.21 -13.99
N LYS A 251 3.92 -8.54 -14.59
CA LYS A 251 3.73 -7.72 -15.81
C LYS A 251 3.17 -8.51 -17.00
N LYS A 252 3.30 -9.83 -17.03
CA LYS A 252 2.71 -10.67 -18.09
C LYS A 252 1.19 -10.63 -18.13
N TYR A 253 0.54 -10.20 -17.04
CA TYR A 253 -0.91 -10.02 -16.99
C TYR A 253 -1.39 -8.71 -17.64
N GLY A 254 -0.47 -7.81 -18.04
CA GLY A 254 -0.81 -6.55 -18.71
C GLY A 254 -1.52 -5.54 -17.80
N LYS A 255 -1.48 -5.75 -16.49
CA LYS A 255 -2.11 -4.90 -15.47
C LYS A 255 -1.04 -4.05 -14.75
N PRO A 256 -1.36 -2.82 -14.27
CA PRO A 256 -0.40 -1.96 -13.61
C PRO A 256 0.11 -2.55 -12.28
N LEU A 257 1.38 -2.29 -12.00
CA LEU A 257 2.07 -2.61 -10.76
C LEU A 257 2.52 -1.32 -10.09
N VAL A 258 2.05 -1.07 -8.87
CA VAL A 258 2.35 0.10 -8.07
C VAL A 258 3.27 -0.31 -6.92
N TYR A 259 4.40 0.35 -6.75
CA TYR A 259 5.31 0.11 -5.63
C TYR A 259 4.99 1.06 -4.48
N HIS A 260 4.64 0.48 -3.34
CA HIS A 260 4.39 1.23 -2.11
C HIS A 260 5.62 1.18 -1.22
N THR A 261 6.02 2.33 -0.74
CA THR A 261 7.00 2.49 0.34
C THR A 261 6.82 3.86 0.99
N ASP A 262 6.72 3.86 2.28
CA ASP A 262 6.78 5.08 3.06
C ASP A 262 8.20 5.67 3.05
N GLY A 263 8.30 6.96 3.41
CA GLY A 263 9.58 7.66 3.50
C GLY A 263 10.18 8.08 2.16
N ASN A 264 11.46 8.47 2.21
CA ASN A 264 12.18 8.98 1.05
C ASN A 264 12.95 7.88 0.33
N TYR A 265 12.31 7.28 -0.65
CA TYR A 265 12.84 6.19 -1.48
C TYR A 265 13.60 6.68 -2.73
N LEU A 266 13.83 7.96 -2.91
CA LEU A 266 14.41 8.52 -4.14
C LEU A 266 15.78 7.94 -4.51
N GLY A 267 16.48 7.32 -3.54
CA GLY A 267 17.73 6.61 -3.79
C GLY A 267 17.63 5.37 -4.70
N ILE A 268 16.42 4.86 -4.91
CA ILE A 268 16.16 3.66 -5.75
C ILE A 268 15.14 3.90 -6.87
N ILE A 269 14.61 5.12 -7.04
CA ILE A 269 13.55 5.38 -8.02
C ILE A 269 13.95 5.01 -9.46
N GLU A 270 15.21 5.22 -9.84
CA GLU A 270 15.70 4.87 -11.18
C GLU A 270 15.73 3.35 -11.38
N ASP A 271 16.06 2.59 -10.34
CA ASP A 271 15.99 1.13 -10.36
C ASP A 271 14.55 0.62 -10.44
N LEU A 272 13.58 1.28 -9.76
CA LEU A 272 12.14 0.97 -9.88
C LEU A 272 11.63 1.21 -11.30
N ILE A 273 12.05 2.31 -11.93
CA ILE A 273 11.73 2.60 -13.34
C ILE A 273 12.32 1.50 -14.26
N ASP A 274 13.58 1.13 -14.05
CA ASP A 274 14.29 0.16 -14.90
C ASP A 274 13.69 -1.25 -14.84
N ILE A 275 13.15 -1.67 -13.68
CA ILE A 275 12.48 -2.97 -13.58
C ILE A 275 11.06 -2.97 -14.13
N GLY A 276 10.48 -1.80 -14.39
CA GLY A 276 9.17 -1.66 -15.02
C GLY A 276 8.01 -1.47 -14.01
N ILE A 277 8.26 -0.90 -12.83
CA ILE A 277 7.20 -0.38 -11.96
C ILE A 277 6.46 0.74 -12.69
N ASP A 278 5.13 0.70 -12.69
CA ASP A 278 4.29 1.66 -13.41
C ASP A 278 4.03 2.94 -12.60
N ALA A 279 3.94 2.81 -11.28
CA ALA A 279 3.72 3.94 -10.39
C ALA A 279 4.30 3.70 -8.99
N THR A 280 4.51 4.80 -8.25
CA THR A 280 4.89 4.77 -6.83
C THR A 280 3.79 5.32 -5.95
N HIS A 281 3.74 4.88 -4.69
CA HIS A 281 2.78 5.23 -3.64
C HIS A 281 3.50 5.25 -2.27
N PRO A 282 3.17 6.08 -1.29
CA PRO A 282 2.29 7.26 -1.36
C PRO A 282 2.99 8.54 -1.79
N ASN A 283 4.30 8.52 -2.03
CA ASN A 283 5.12 9.70 -2.37
C ASN A 283 5.03 10.79 -1.28
N GLU A 284 5.32 10.45 -0.04
CA GLU A 284 5.09 11.30 1.13
C GLU A 284 5.71 12.70 1.00
N ALA A 285 4.87 13.75 1.02
CA ALA A 285 5.31 15.13 1.01
C ALA A 285 6.16 15.46 2.25
N LYS A 286 5.79 14.92 3.43
CA LYS A 286 6.53 15.07 4.69
C LYS A 286 7.94 14.46 4.67
N ALA A 287 8.22 13.53 3.74
CA ALA A 287 9.54 12.96 3.49
C ALA A 287 10.35 13.75 2.43
N GLY A 288 9.83 14.90 1.98
CA GLY A 288 10.49 15.77 1.01
C GLY A 288 10.31 15.34 -0.45
N ILE A 289 9.37 14.47 -0.72
CA ILE A 289 9.03 14.06 -2.09
C ILE A 289 8.09 15.10 -2.70
N ASP A 290 8.40 15.54 -3.91
CA ASP A 290 7.61 16.52 -4.67
C ASP A 290 7.35 15.99 -6.08
N VAL A 291 6.11 15.55 -6.33
CA VAL A 291 5.73 14.94 -7.60
C VAL A 291 5.85 15.88 -8.79
N VAL A 292 5.72 17.20 -8.60
CA VAL A 292 5.91 18.17 -9.69
C VAL A 292 7.36 18.13 -10.18
N LYS A 293 8.32 18.14 -9.23
CA LYS A 293 9.75 18.01 -9.57
C LYS A 293 10.10 16.62 -10.12
N LEU A 294 9.49 15.58 -9.57
CA LEU A 294 9.70 14.22 -10.10
C LEU A 294 9.16 14.10 -11.54
N ARG A 295 7.99 14.70 -11.81
CA ARG A 295 7.43 14.76 -13.16
C ARG A 295 8.34 15.51 -14.14
N GLU A 296 8.93 16.63 -13.72
CA GLU A 296 9.92 17.37 -14.51
C GLU A 296 11.16 16.53 -14.80
N LYS A 297 11.67 15.80 -13.79
CA LYS A 297 12.92 15.00 -13.90
C LYS A 297 12.72 13.73 -14.70
N TYR A 298 11.65 12.96 -14.45
CA TYR A 298 11.48 11.63 -15.01
C TYR A 298 10.48 11.56 -16.19
N GLY A 299 9.76 12.65 -16.43
CA GLY A 299 8.82 12.73 -17.56
C GLY A 299 7.66 11.74 -17.41
N LYS A 300 7.47 10.91 -18.42
CA LYS A 300 6.40 9.88 -18.47
C LYS A 300 6.88 8.46 -18.13
N LYS A 301 8.01 8.32 -17.45
CA LYS A 301 8.61 7.00 -17.17
C LYS A 301 7.94 6.26 -16.03
N ILE A 302 7.30 6.97 -15.10
CA ILE A 302 6.64 6.43 -13.92
C ILE A 302 5.53 7.38 -13.49
N ALA A 303 4.41 6.85 -12.98
CA ALA A 303 3.33 7.64 -12.41
C ALA A 303 3.45 7.73 -10.88
N TYR A 304 2.67 8.63 -10.28
CA TYR A 304 2.75 8.95 -8.85
C TYR A 304 1.36 8.95 -8.24
N PHE A 305 1.18 8.19 -7.15
CA PHE A 305 0.00 8.24 -6.31
C PHE A 305 0.23 9.12 -5.10
N CYS A 306 -0.84 9.76 -4.61
CA CYS A 306 -0.86 10.58 -3.40
C CYS A 306 -0.01 11.86 -3.52
N ASN A 307 0.83 12.18 -2.51
CA ASN A 307 1.66 13.40 -2.40
C ASN A 307 0.90 14.68 -2.03
N ILE A 308 -0.38 14.63 -1.67
CA ILE A 308 -1.03 15.77 -1.01
C ILE A 308 -0.53 15.80 0.44
N ASP A 309 -0.01 16.93 0.86
CA ASP A 309 0.57 17.07 2.21
C ASP A 309 -0.54 17.04 3.26
N VAL A 310 -0.66 15.92 3.96
CA VAL A 310 -1.69 15.73 4.99
C VAL A 310 -1.44 16.68 6.16
N ALA A 311 -0.20 16.76 6.65
CA ALA A 311 0.14 17.53 7.85
C ALA A 311 0.11 19.04 7.64
N ASN A 312 0.65 19.54 6.50
CA ASN A 312 0.80 20.96 6.26
C ASN A 312 -0.27 21.55 5.31
N ALA A 313 -1.20 20.72 4.81
CA ALA A 313 -2.32 21.19 4.00
C ALA A 313 -3.66 20.65 4.49
N LEU A 314 -3.91 19.33 4.46
CA LEU A 314 -5.23 18.79 4.81
C LEU A 314 -5.60 19.02 6.29
N ALA A 315 -4.64 18.92 7.19
CA ALA A 315 -4.85 19.18 8.62
C ALA A 315 -4.94 20.67 8.97
N GLU A 316 -4.60 21.60 8.03
CA GLU A 316 -4.48 23.02 8.34
C GLU A 316 -5.71 23.82 7.89
N SER A 317 -5.69 24.44 6.72
CA SER A 317 -6.72 25.36 6.27
C SER A 317 -7.13 25.16 4.82
N LYS A 318 -8.35 25.59 4.48
CA LYS A 318 -8.87 25.55 3.10
C LYS A 318 -7.97 26.31 2.11
N GLU A 319 -7.30 27.37 2.55
CA GLU A 319 -6.36 28.14 1.71
C GLU A 319 -5.11 27.30 1.41
N GLN A 320 -4.54 26.62 2.40
CA GLN A 320 -3.40 25.72 2.22
C GLN A 320 -3.76 24.51 1.35
N ILE A 321 -4.93 23.92 1.57
CA ILE A 321 -5.46 22.83 0.71
C ILE A 321 -5.55 23.30 -0.75
N LYS A 322 -6.10 24.48 -1.00
CA LYS A 322 -6.21 25.03 -2.35
C LYS A 322 -4.85 25.28 -2.99
N ASN A 323 -3.92 25.89 -2.25
CA ASN A 323 -2.57 26.17 -2.75
C ASN A 323 -1.81 24.88 -3.08
N GLU A 324 -1.88 23.89 -2.20
CA GLU A 324 -1.27 22.57 -2.38
C GLU A 324 -1.85 21.87 -3.61
N LEU A 325 -3.16 21.77 -3.71
CA LEU A 325 -3.83 21.10 -4.82
C LEU A 325 -3.54 21.80 -6.16
N CYS A 326 -3.64 23.13 -6.23
CA CYS A 326 -3.30 23.89 -7.45
C CYS A 326 -1.84 23.72 -7.87
N TYR A 327 -0.92 23.54 -6.92
CA TYR A 327 0.48 23.26 -7.21
C TYR A 327 0.67 21.84 -7.73
N LYS A 328 0.15 20.83 -7.01
CA LYS A 328 0.35 19.40 -7.31
C LYS A 328 -0.33 18.99 -8.61
N LEU A 329 -1.48 19.54 -8.95
CA LEU A 329 -2.19 19.24 -10.20
C LEU A 329 -1.39 19.60 -11.47
N LYS A 330 -0.31 20.39 -11.37
CA LYS A 330 0.63 20.59 -12.48
C LYS A 330 1.26 19.28 -12.94
N ALA A 331 1.43 18.30 -12.03
CA ALA A 331 1.94 16.98 -12.35
C ALA A 331 0.93 16.10 -13.09
N ALA A 332 -0.36 16.42 -13.06
CA ALA A 332 -1.44 15.61 -13.62
C ALA A 332 -1.68 15.80 -15.13
N SER A 333 -1.04 16.80 -15.76
CA SER A 333 -1.25 17.08 -17.16
C SER A 333 -0.93 15.89 -18.08
N GLY A 334 -1.94 15.38 -18.79
CA GLY A 334 -1.83 14.21 -19.66
C GLY A 334 -1.75 12.88 -18.93
N GLY A 335 -2.00 12.85 -17.63
CA GLY A 335 -1.88 11.69 -16.74
C GLY A 335 -0.58 11.67 -15.93
N GLY A 336 -0.36 10.58 -15.21
CA GLY A 336 0.86 10.34 -14.43
C GLY A 336 0.79 10.80 -12.97
N PHE A 337 -0.30 11.43 -12.54
CA PHE A 337 -0.52 11.80 -11.15
C PHE A 337 -1.95 11.47 -10.72
N LEU A 338 -2.06 10.75 -9.63
CA LEU A 338 -3.31 10.34 -8.99
C LEU A 338 -3.29 10.94 -7.56
N PRO A 339 -3.81 12.17 -7.36
CA PRO A 339 -3.71 12.87 -6.08
C PRO A 339 -4.41 12.12 -4.95
N GLY A 340 -3.89 12.25 -3.75
CA GLY A 340 -4.39 11.68 -2.51
C GLY A 340 -3.46 12.03 -1.35
N GLY A 341 -3.91 11.80 -0.12
CA GLY A 341 -3.07 11.80 1.06
C GLY A 341 -2.27 10.49 1.18
N ASP A 342 -1.32 10.45 2.11
CA ASP A 342 -0.63 9.21 2.50
C ASP A 342 -1.53 8.38 3.44
N ASP A 343 -1.77 8.87 4.65
CA ASP A 343 -2.67 8.29 5.64
C ASP A 343 -3.61 9.38 6.16
N ILE A 344 -4.91 9.16 6.09
CA ILE A 344 -5.90 10.11 6.58
C ILE A 344 -6.31 9.73 8.00
N SER A 345 -5.80 10.47 8.99
CA SER A 345 -6.04 10.30 10.43
C SER A 345 -6.96 11.39 10.99
N SER A 346 -7.28 11.29 12.27
CA SER A 346 -8.10 12.29 13.01
C SER A 346 -7.48 13.69 13.07
N ASP A 347 -6.21 13.87 12.68
CA ASP A 347 -5.60 15.19 12.53
C ASP A 347 -6.24 15.99 11.38
N VAL A 348 -6.85 15.31 10.42
CA VAL A 348 -7.58 15.94 9.32
C VAL A 348 -9.04 16.16 9.74
N LEU A 349 -9.49 17.42 9.71
CA LEU A 349 -10.90 17.73 9.99
C LEU A 349 -11.80 17.23 8.83
N PRO A 350 -12.96 16.62 9.12
CA PRO A 350 -13.89 16.14 8.10
C PRO A 350 -14.29 17.21 7.06
N GLU A 351 -14.47 18.44 7.49
CA GLU A 351 -14.79 19.59 6.60
C GLU A 351 -13.64 20.02 5.70
N ASN A 352 -12.40 19.79 6.10
CA ASN A 352 -11.23 20.05 5.28
C ASN A 352 -11.08 18.95 4.22
N TYR A 353 -11.31 17.70 4.63
CA TYR A 353 -11.28 16.57 3.70
C TYR A 353 -12.40 16.68 2.64
N ASP A 354 -13.62 17.02 3.06
CA ASP A 354 -14.73 17.28 2.14
C ASP A 354 -14.40 18.42 1.16
N TYR A 355 -13.87 19.53 1.66
CA TYR A 355 -13.42 20.64 0.83
C TYR A 355 -12.32 20.23 -0.17
N TYR A 356 -11.36 19.40 0.28
CA TYR A 356 -10.31 18.87 -0.60
C TYR A 356 -10.90 18.07 -1.76
N ILE A 357 -11.80 17.13 -1.47
CA ILE A 357 -12.42 16.28 -2.49
C ILE A 357 -13.29 17.11 -3.46
N GLU A 358 -14.09 18.04 -2.95
CA GLU A 358 -14.92 18.91 -3.81
C GLU A 358 -14.05 19.82 -4.70
N LEU A 359 -13.01 20.43 -4.14
CA LEU A 359 -12.08 21.24 -4.90
C LEU A 359 -11.32 20.43 -5.96
N LEU A 360 -10.90 19.19 -5.63
CA LEU A 360 -10.30 18.29 -6.61
C LEU A 360 -11.26 18.01 -7.76
N LYS A 361 -12.54 17.79 -7.48
CA LYS A 361 -13.57 17.59 -8.49
C LYS A 361 -13.84 18.81 -9.36
N GLU A 362 -13.65 19.99 -8.84
CA GLU A 362 -13.78 21.25 -9.59
C GLU A 362 -12.58 21.53 -10.52
N LEU A 363 -11.37 21.20 -10.06
CA LEU A 363 -10.12 21.54 -10.75
C LEU A 363 -9.61 20.48 -11.74
N ARG A 364 -10.19 19.28 -11.70
CA ARG A 364 -9.75 18.12 -12.49
C ARG A 364 -10.19 18.14 -13.97
#